data_8f6c675d2351518bee7ba1d79f133ba5
#
_entry.id   8f6c675d2351518bee7ba1d79f133ba5
#
_cell.length_a   1.000
_cell.length_b   1.000
_cell.length_c   1.000
_cell.angle_alpha   90.00
_cell.angle_beta   90.00
_cell.angle_gamma   90.00
#
_symmetry.space_group_name_H-M   'P 1'
#
loop_
_entity.id
_entity.type
_entity.pdbx_description
1 polymer ?
#
loop_
_entity_poly.entity_id
_entity_poly.type
_entity_poly.pdbx_seq_one_letter_code
_entity_poly.pdbx_strand_id
1 'polypeptide(L)'
;MPECCNNDDYQSVFSGRFARRQSRRYRRRGLTPAARGIVDFATSQGITGATVLEIGGGVEHVQIELLRRGAEHVTNLEISKNYETEAARLLDQAGMTERVTRRFIDIAEAPDEVEPADVVVLHRVVCCYPDYAKLLEAAARHARKTLVYSHPAANAINRVQFGAENGYRWLTRNDFRTFIHPPEQMIRAAKANGMAVTFQRHARDWDVVGLTR
;
A
#
# COMPACT_ATOMS: atom_id res chain seq x y z
N MET A 1 16.47 4.12 0.16
CA MET A 1 15.43 5.10 -0.28
C MET A 1 15.99 5.94 -1.39
N PRO A 2 15.21 6.25 -2.45
CA PRO A 2 15.65 7.16 -3.50
C PRO A 2 16.04 8.52 -2.90
N GLU A 3 17.06 9.16 -3.47
CA GLU A 3 17.67 10.42 -2.99
C GLU A 3 16.69 11.61 -2.82
N CYS A 4 15.46 11.52 -3.34
CA CYS A 4 14.49 12.62 -3.31
C CYS A 4 13.60 12.66 -2.04
N CYS A 5 13.72 11.71 -1.12
CA CYS A 5 12.91 11.70 0.11
C CYS A 5 13.81 11.36 1.30
N ASN A 6 14.24 12.37 2.02
CA ASN A 6 14.92 12.20 3.29
C ASN A 6 14.03 11.40 4.27
N ASN A 7 14.62 10.47 5.02
CA ASN A 7 13.89 9.64 5.98
C ASN A 7 13.12 10.48 7.01
N ASP A 8 13.70 11.58 7.48
CA ASP A 8 13.08 12.45 8.48
C ASP A 8 11.83 13.15 7.93
N ASP A 9 11.85 13.58 6.67
CA ASP A 9 10.72 14.20 6.00
C ASP A 9 9.59 13.21 5.77
N TYR A 10 9.91 11.97 5.40
CA TYR A 10 8.94 10.88 5.30
C TYR A 10 8.28 10.62 6.66
N GLN A 11 9.09 10.48 7.72
CA GLN A 11 8.59 10.26 9.09
C GLN A 11 7.73 11.42 9.59
N SER A 12 8.03 12.67 9.20
CA SER A 12 7.26 13.85 9.60
C SER A 12 5.84 13.85 9.00
N VAL A 13 5.71 13.43 7.74
CA VAL A 13 4.42 13.31 7.03
C VAL A 13 3.61 12.14 7.58
N PHE A 14 4.23 10.97 7.72
CA PHE A 14 3.60 9.77 8.28
C PHE A 14 3.78 9.70 9.81
N SER A 15 3.40 10.76 10.48
CA SER A 15 3.56 10.92 11.93
C SER A 15 2.60 10.05 12.74
N GLY A 16 2.89 9.84 14.03
CA GLY A 16 1.98 9.14 14.95
C GLY A 16 0.60 9.80 15.09
N ARG A 17 0.48 11.13 14.84
CA ARG A 17 -0.83 11.80 14.75
C ARG A 17 -1.62 11.36 13.52
N PHE A 18 -0.93 11.20 12.40
CA PHE A 18 -1.52 10.68 11.16
C PHE A 18 -1.98 9.24 11.36
N ALA A 19 -1.15 8.37 11.94
CA ALA A 19 -1.50 6.99 12.28
C ALA A 19 -2.75 6.91 13.16
N ARG A 20 -2.81 7.70 14.25
CA ARG A 20 -3.99 7.78 15.13
C ARG A 20 -5.26 8.21 14.40
N ARG A 21 -5.16 9.17 13.47
CA ARG A 21 -6.30 9.63 12.67
C ARG A 21 -6.81 8.51 11.75
N GLN A 22 -5.92 7.77 11.10
CA GLN A 22 -6.27 6.63 10.24
C GLN A 22 -6.94 5.51 11.06
N SER A 23 -6.35 5.12 12.19
CA SER A 23 -6.88 4.11 13.10
C SER A 23 -8.31 4.48 13.59
N ARG A 24 -8.52 5.73 14.05
CA ARG A 24 -9.84 6.23 14.46
C ARG A 24 -10.85 6.20 13.32
N ARG A 25 -10.43 6.58 12.11
CA ARG A 25 -11.29 6.56 10.94
C ARG A 25 -11.72 5.14 10.60
N TYR A 26 -10.79 4.20 10.55
CA TYR A 26 -11.10 2.79 10.30
C TYR A 26 -12.09 2.23 11.33
N ARG A 27 -11.84 2.43 12.62
CA ARG A 27 -12.75 1.97 13.69
C ARG A 27 -14.16 2.54 13.61
N ARG A 28 -14.31 3.77 13.12
CA ARG A 28 -15.62 4.45 13.03
C ARG A 28 -16.36 4.19 11.73
N ARG A 29 -15.68 4.03 10.62
CA ARG A 29 -16.25 4.03 9.28
C ARG A 29 -15.87 2.80 8.43
N GLY A 30 -15.00 1.93 8.94
CA GLY A 30 -14.45 0.79 8.20
C GLY A 30 -13.52 1.24 7.07
N LEU A 31 -13.35 0.36 6.09
CA LEU A 31 -12.51 0.57 4.92
C LEU A 31 -12.98 1.74 4.05
N THR A 32 -12.00 2.40 3.41
CA THR A 32 -12.29 3.32 2.30
C THR A 32 -12.83 2.55 1.08
N PRO A 33 -13.50 3.21 0.10
CA PRO A 33 -13.93 2.53 -1.11
C PRO A 33 -12.79 1.82 -1.86
N ALA A 34 -11.60 2.45 -1.95
CA ALA A 34 -10.44 1.84 -2.59
C ALA A 34 -9.90 0.64 -1.80
N ALA A 35 -9.72 0.76 -0.48
CA ALA A 35 -9.31 -0.35 0.37
C ALA A 35 -10.30 -1.52 0.31
N ARG A 36 -11.59 -1.24 0.29
CA ARG A 36 -12.64 -2.25 0.10
C ARG A 36 -12.50 -2.94 -1.25
N GLY A 37 -12.29 -2.20 -2.34
CA GLY A 37 -12.05 -2.77 -3.67
C GLY A 37 -10.85 -3.71 -3.71
N ILE A 38 -9.76 -3.37 -3.01
CA ILE A 38 -8.59 -4.24 -2.86
C ILE A 38 -8.97 -5.55 -2.15
N VAL A 39 -9.61 -5.43 -0.98
CA VAL A 39 -9.99 -6.60 -0.17
C VAL A 39 -10.99 -7.49 -0.90
N ASP A 40 -11.99 -6.90 -1.56
CA ASP A 40 -13.00 -7.64 -2.32
C ASP A 40 -12.38 -8.38 -3.50
N PHE A 41 -11.47 -7.72 -4.25
CA PHE A 41 -10.75 -8.36 -5.34
C PHE A 41 -9.86 -9.50 -4.84
N ALA A 42 -9.01 -9.27 -3.85
CA ALA A 42 -8.15 -10.31 -3.28
C ALA A 42 -8.97 -11.51 -2.78
N THR A 43 -10.12 -11.25 -2.16
CA THR A 43 -11.04 -12.30 -1.70
C THR A 43 -11.60 -13.11 -2.87
N SER A 44 -11.99 -12.46 -3.95
CA SER A 44 -12.53 -13.14 -5.15
C SER A 44 -11.51 -14.04 -5.85
N GLN A 45 -10.22 -13.83 -5.59
CA GLN A 45 -9.13 -14.65 -6.12
C GLN A 45 -8.75 -15.84 -5.21
N GLY A 46 -9.53 -16.13 -4.16
CA GLY A 46 -9.30 -17.27 -3.28
C GLY A 46 -8.35 -16.96 -2.12
N ILE A 47 -8.74 -16.05 -1.25
CA ILE A 47 -7.92 -15.62 -0.10
C ILE A 47 -7.82 -16.65 1.03
N THR A 48 -8.72 -17.64 1.09
CA THR A 48 -8.74 -18.62 2.18
C THR A 48 -7.47 -19.47 2.20
N GLY A 49 -6.76 -19.48 3.31
CA GLY A 49 -5.49 -20.17 3.49
C GLY A 49 -4.31 -19.52 2.74
N ALA A 50 -4.51 -18.36 2.10
CA ALA A 50 -3.46 -17.68 1.35
C ALA A 50 -2.53 -16.88 2.28
N THR A 51 -1.25 -16.82 1.90
CA THR A 51 -0.29 -15.88 2.46
C THR A 51 -0.42 -14.52 1.76
N VAL A 52 -0.29 -13.44 2.53
CA VAL A 52 -0.38 -12.07 2.02
C VAL A 52 0.91 -11.30 2.32
N LEU A 53 1.40 -10.56 1.35
CA LEU A 53 2.45 -9.55 1.52
C LEU A 53 1.81 -8.17 1.31
N GLU A 54 1.69 -7.38 2.37
CA GLU A 54 1.27 -5.99 2.24
C GLU A 54 2.48 -5.05 2.32
N ILE A 55 2.63 -4.21 1.30
CA ILE A 55 3.69 -3.21 1.22
C ILE A 55 3.09 -1.86 1.64
N GLY A 56 3.64 -1.25 2.70
CA GLY A 56 3.16 0.00 3.27
C GLY A 56 1.80 -0.11 3.95
N GLY A 57 1.59 -1.13 4.78
CA GLY A 57 0.29 -1.42 5.42
C GLY A 57 -0.17 -0.40 6.46
N GLY A 58 0.73 0.46 6.93
CA GLY A 58 0.41 1.54 7.85
C GLY A 58 -0.22 1.04 9.16
N VAL A 59 -1.51 1.33 9.38
CA VAL A 59 -2.25 0.92 10.59
C VAL A 59 -2.95 -0.43 10.48
N GLU A 60 -2.60 -1.28 9.49
CA GLU A 60 -3.04 -2.68 9.37
C GLU A 60 -4.51 -2.89 8.95
N HIS A 61 -5.23 -1.85 8.57
CA HIS A 61 -6.68 -1.97 8.33
C HIS A 61 -7.07 -2.88 7.14
N VAL A 62 -6.23 -2.99 6.11
CA VAL A 62 -6.44 -3.90 4.97
C VAL A 62 -6.13 -5.34 5.40
N GLN A 63 -5.02 -5.54 6.10
CA GLN A 63 -4.59 -6.86 6.60
C GLN A 63 -5.63 -7.49 7.51
N ILE A 64 -6.16 -6.72 8.48
CA ILE A 64 -7.21 -7.18 9.39
C ILE A 64 -8.42 -7.70 8.61
N GLU A 65 -8.82 -7.00 7.56
CA GLU A 65 -9.96 -7.43 6.75
C GLU A 65 -9.64 -8.67 5.89
N LEU A 66 -8.42 -8.80 5.36
CA LEU A 66 -7.99 -10.00 4.63
C LEU A 66 -7.91 -11.22 5.56
N LEU A 67 -7.38 -11.05 6.77
CA LEU A 67 -7.34 -12.10 7.78
C LEU A 67 -8.75 -12.53 8.23
N ARG A 68 -9.69 -11.59 8.35
CA ARG A 68 -11.12 -11.89 8.62
C ARG A 68 -11.79 -12.69 7.51
N ARG A 69 -11.30 -12.53 6.28
CA ARG A 69 -11.81 -13.24 5.10
C ARG A 69 -11.08 -14.54 4.81
N GLY A 70 -10.20 -14.97 5.70
CA GLY A 70 -9.59 -16.30 5.67
C GLY A 70 -8.14 -16.35 5.20
N ALA A 71 -7.44 -15.23 4.96
CA ALA A 71 -6.00 -15.25 4.76
C ALA A 71 -5.33 -15.96 5.94
N GLU A 72 -4.31 -16.75 5.72
CA GLU A 72 -3.63 -17.50 6.77
C GLU A 72 -2.70 -16.59 7.59
N HIS A 73 -1.83 -15.88 6.90
CA HIS A 73 -0.81 -15.04 7.50
C HIS A 73 -0.54 -13.81 6.63
N VAL A 74 -0.18 -12.70 7.25
CA VAL A 74 0.24 -11.47 6.55
C VAL A 74 1.65 -11.08 6.96
N THR A 75 2.51 -10.85 5.97
CA THR A 75 3.78 -10.13 6.16
C THR A 75 3.57 -8.67 5.74
N ASN A 76 3.79 -7.75 6.67
CA ASN A 76 3.73 -6.32 6.39
C ASN A 76 5.12 -5.71 6.27
N LEU A 77 5.39 -5.04 5.17
CA LEU A 77 6.58 -4.23 4.98
C LEU A 77 6.23 -2.77 5.18
N GLU A 78 6.90 -2.11 6.09
CA GLU A 78 6.67 -0.69 6.38
C GLU A 78 8.02 0.03 6.50
N ILE A 79 8.09 1.29 6.11
CA ILE A 79 9.29 2.11 6.26
C ILE A 79 9.15 3.16 7.35
N SER A 80 7.93 3.47 7.81
CA SER A 80 7.69 4.38 8.92
C SER A 80 7.41 3.64 10.22
N LYS A 81 8.29 3.81 11.20
CA LYS A 81 8.09 3.29 12.57
C LYS A 81 6.95 3.98 13.33
N ASN A 82 6.47 5.13 12.83
CA ASN A 82 5.41 5.90 13.47
C ASN A 82 4.04 5.21 13.49
N TYR A 83 3.87 4.15 12.68
CA TYR A 83 2.64 3.35 12.66
C TYR A 83 2.58 2.29 13.75
N GLU A 84 3.72 1.86 14.31
CA GLU A 84 3.83 0.70 15.21
C GLU A 84 2.81 0.68 16.35
N THR A 85 2.72 1.76 17.10
CA THR A 85 1.81 1.84 18.27
C THR A 85 0.35 1.63 17.89
N GLU A 86 -0.10 2.23 16.79
CA GLU A 86 -1.51 2.13 16.36
C GLU A 86 -1.77 0.81 15.63
N ALA A 87 -0.79 0.27 14.91
CA ALA A 87 -0.86 -1.02 14.26
C ALA A 87 -0.97 -2.15 15.30
N ALA A 88 -0.04 -2.22 16.25
CA ALA A 88 -0.06 -3.21 17.32
C ALA A 88 -1.39 -3.18 18.08
N ARG A 89 -1.89 -1.98 18.41
CA ARG A 89 -3.18 -1.82 19.10
C ARG A 89 -4.37 -2.33 18.27
N LEU A 90 -4.39 -2.09 16.95
CA LEU A 90 -5.49 -2.58 16.12
C LEU A 90 -5.44 -4.10 15.94
N LEU A 91 -4.24 -4.68 15.80
CA LEU A 91 -4.04 -6.12 15.71
C LEU A 91 -4.46 -6.83 17.02
N ASP A 92 -4.06 -6.28 18.16
CA ASP A 92 -4.45 -6.79 19.47
C ASP A 92 -5.98 -6.76 19.65
N GLN A 93 -6.62 -5.61 19.36
CA GLN A 93 -8.09 -5.48 19.40
C GLN A 93 -8.81 -6.43 18.43
N ALA A 94 -8.17 -6.83 17.35
CA ALA A 94 -8.70 -7.79 16.40
C ALA A 94 -8.41 -9.25 16.77
N GLY A 95 -7.54 -9.51 17.75
CA GLY A 95 -7.05 -10.84 18.11
C GLY A 95 -6.19 -11.49 17.02
N MET A 96 -5.41 -10.67 16.29
CA MET A 96 -4.68 -11.11 15.09
C MET A 96 -3.16 -10.90 15.17
N THR A 97 -2.62 -10.56 16.33
CA THR A 97 -1.19 -10.24 16.50
C THR A 97 -0.29 -11.37 16.01
N GLU A 98 -0.60 -12.62 16.34
CA GLU A 98 0.21 -13.80 15.96
C GLU A 98 0.10 -14.16 14.46
N ARG A 99 -0.80 -13.53 13.74
CA ARG A 99 -1.03 -13.78 12.30
C ARG A 99 -0.41 -12.72 11.40
N VAL A 100 0.33 -11.77 11.98
CA VAL A 100 0.99 -10.69 11.23
C VAL A 100 2.46 -10.58 11.64
N THR A 101 3.34 -10.68 10.64
CA THR A 101 4.75 -10.38 10.79
C THR A 101 5.03 -8.99 10.24
N ARG A 102 5.57 -8.08 11.06
CA ARG A 102 5.93 -6.72 10.64
C ARG A 102 7.44 -6.60 10.44
N ARG A 103 7.84 -6.04 9.30
CA ARG A 103 9.25 -5.83 8.97
C ARG A 103 9.47 -4.40 8.45
N PHE A 104 10.60 -3.81 8.84
CA PHE A 104 11.01 -2.47 8.36
C PHE A 104 11.97 -2.62 7.19
N ILE A 105 11.41 -2.86 5.99
CA ILE A 105 12.17 -3.10 4.76
C ILE A 105 11.52 -2.33 3.62
N ASP A 106 12.37 -1.73 2.78
CA ASP A 106 11.99 -1.25 1.47
C ASP A 106 12.23 -2.37 0.45
N ILE A 107 11.16 -2.99 -0.03
CA ILE A 107 11.22 -4.11 -0.96
C ILE A 107 11.86 -3.73 -2.31
N ALA A 108 11.78 -2.47 -2.70
CA ALA A 108 12.41 -2.01 -3.93
C ALA A 108 13.94 -1.93 -3.81
N GLU A 109 14.47 -1.77 -2.59
CA GLU A 109 15.92 -1.74 -2.35
C GLU A 109 16.48 -3.10 -1.93
N ALA A 110 15.70 -3.90 -1.22
CA ALA A 110 16.13 -5.21 -0.70
C ALA A 110 15.11 -6.33 -1.04
N PRO A 111 14.81 -6.56 -2.33
CA PRO A 111 13.81 -7.54 -2.73
C PRO A 111 14.16 -8.97 -2.28
N ASP A 112 15.43 -9.34 -2.32
CA ASP A 112 15.90 -10.70 -2.01
C ASP A 112 15.78 -11.04 -0.51
N GLU A 113 15.51 -10.05 0.35
CA GLU A 113 15.25 -10.27 1.78
C GLU A 113 13.77 -10.60 2.08
N VAL A 114 12.91 -10.59 1.07
CA VAL A 114 11.46 -10.74 1.25
C VAL A 114 10.97 -12.02 0.58
N GLU A 115 10.22 -12.84 1.31
CA GLU A 115 9.64 -14.05 0.76
C GLU A 115 8.40 -13.73 -0.09
N PRO A 116 8.22 -14.39 -1.24
CA PRO A 116 7.01 -14.28 -2.04
C PRO A 116 5.77 -14.78 -1.29
N ALA A 117 4.62 -14.17 -1.58
CA ALA A 117 3.32 -14.53 -1.02
C ALA A 117 2.29 -14.83 -2.13
N ASP A 118 1.19 -15.49 -1.78
CA ASP A 118 0.10 -15.76 -2.74
C ASP A 118 -0.51 -14.47 -3.26
N VAL A 119 -0.71 -13.50 -2.37
CA VAL A 119 -1.32 -12.19 -2.67
C VAL A 119 -0.39 -11.06 -2.23
N VAL A 120 -0.12 -10.11 -3.13
CA VAL A 120 0.62 -8.88 -2.80
C VAL A 120 -0.30 -7.68 -2.89
N VAL A 121 -0.25 -6.81 -1.87
CA VAL A 121 -1.14 -5.65 -1.75
C VAL A 121 -0.33 -4.37 -1.55
N LEU A 122 -0.68 -3.30 -2.30
CA LEU A 122 -0.17 -1.94 -2.08
C LEU A 122 -1.35 -0.95 -2.01
N HIS A 123 -1.70 -0.49 -0.82
CA HIS A 123 -2.76 0.49 -0.65
C HIS A 123 -2.22 1.88 -0.35
N ARG A 124 -2.32 2.81 -1.32
CA ARG A 124 -1.87 4.21 -1.21
C ARG A 124 -0.35 4.36 -0.99
N VAL A 125 0.42 3.50 -1.60
CA VAL A 125 1.90 3.46 -1.51
C VAL A 125 2.56 4.01 -2.75
N VAL A 126 2.12 3.60 -3.93
CA VAL A 126 2.77 3.92 -5.21
C VAL A 126 2.93 5.44 -5.41
N CYS A 127 1.94 6.24 -4.96
CA CYS A 127 2.00 7.70 -5.06
C CYS A 127 3.06 8.36 -4.15
N CYS A 128 3.62 7.62 -3.20
CA CYS A 128 4.62 8.10 -2.26
C CYS A 128 6.02 7.59 -2.60
N TYR A 129 6.14 6.83 -3.70
CA TYR A 129 7.39 6.22 -4.11
C TYR A 129 7.80 6.77 -5.50
N PRO A 130 8.95 7.47 -5.61
CA PRO A 130 9.35 8.12 -6.87
C PRO A 130 9.58 7.12 -8.00
N ASP A 131 10.31 6.03 -7.73
CA ASP A 131 10.55 4.95 -8.67
C ASP A 131 9.47 3.88 -8.57
N TYR A 132 8.27 4.24 -9.01
CA TYR A 132 7.13 3.33 -9.01
C TYR A 132 7.37 2.06 -9.85
N ALA A 133 8.23 2.13 -10.87
CA ALA A 133 8.51 0.98 -11.71
C ALA A 133 9.28 -0.08 -10.92
N LYS A 134 10.36 0.29 -10.25
CA LYS A 134 11.14 -0.58 -9.37
C LYS A 134 10.28 -1.20 -8.27
N LEU A 135 9.41 -0.38 -7.63
CA LEU A 135 8.49 -0.86 -6.61
C LEU A 135 7.47 -1.88 -7.14
N LEU A 136 6.81 -1.57 -8.27
CA LEU A 136 5.79 -2.46 -8.85
C LEU A 136 6.38 -3.73 -9.46
N GLU A 137 7.58 -3.67 -10.03
CA GLU A 137 8.31 -4.85 -10.50
C GLU A 137 8.69 -5.77 -9.33
N ALA A 138 9.19 -5.20 -8.22
CA ALA A 138 9.47 -5.97 -7.01
C ALA A 138 8.18 -6.60 -6.45
N ALA A 139 7.10 -5.85 -6.35
CA ALA A 139 5.80 -6.34 -5.89
C ALA A 139 5.27 -7.49 -6.79
N ALA A 140 5.33 -7.32 -8.12
CA ALA A 140 4.88 -8.33 -9.07
C ALA A 140 5.72 -9.61 -9.02
N ARG A 141 7.05 -9.50 -8.80
CA ARG A 141 7.95 -10.63 -8.62
C ARG A 141 7.59 -11.47 -7.40
N HIS A 142 7.16 -10.81 -6.32
CA HIS A 142 6.79 -11.46 -5.07
C HIS A 142 5.35 -11.98 -5.04
N ALA A 143 4.51 -11.63 -6.01
CA ALA A 143 3.15 -12.15 -6.12
C ALA A 143 3.14 -13.53 -6.79
N ARG A 144 2.81 -14.59 -6.06
CA ARG A 144 2.65 -15.94 -6.64
C ARG A 144 1.39 -16.07 -7.50
N LYS A 145 0.30 -15.42 -7.10
CA LYS A 145 -1.02 -15.52 -7.77
C LYS A 145 -1.61 -14.16 -8.11
N THR A 146 -1.64 -13.25 -7.13
CA THR A 146 -2.40 -11.99 -7.23
C THR A 146 -1.57 -10.80 -6.77
N LEU A 147 -1.59 -9.73 -7.56
CA LEU A 147 -1.11 -8.40 -7.18
C LEU A 147 -2.27 -7.42 -7.25
N VAL A 148 -2.48 -6.64 -6.20
CA VAL A 148 -3.48 -5.56 -6.23
C VAL A 148 -2.93 -4.29 -5.62
N TYR A 149 -3.10 -3.17 -6.33
CA TYR A 149 -2.64 -1.88 -5.83
C TYR A 149 -3.65 -0.77 -6.09
N SER A 150 -3.57 0.30 -5.31
CA SER A 150 -4.32 1.52 -5.55
C SER A 150 -3.39 2.69 -5.83
N HIS A 151 -3.84 3.58 -6.71
CA HIS A 151 -3.15 4.82 -7.04
C HIS A 151 -4.14 5.98 -7.17
N PRO A 152 -3.70 7.25 -7.01
CA PRO A 152 -4.58 8.39 -7.24
C PRO A 152 -5.08 8.39 -8.68
N ALA A 153 -6.38 8.66 -8.86
CA ALA A 153 -6.93 8.83 -10.19
C ALA A 153 -6.24 10.01 -10.92
N ALA A 154 -5.82 9.79 -12.17
CA ALA A 154 -5.07 10.76 -12.97
C ALA A 154 -5.96 11.87 -13.55
N ASN A 155 -6.71 12.58 -12.69
CA ASN A 155 -7.64 13.65 -13.05
C ASN A 155 -7.14 15.03 -12.59
N ALA A 156 -7.80 16.09 -13.10
CA ALA A 156 -7.41 17.47 -12.81
C ALA A 156 -7.53 17.82 -11.31
N ILE A 157 -8.52 17.26 -10.61
CA ILE A 157 -8.76 17.54 -9.18
C ILE A 157 -7.57 17.03 -8.34
N ASN A 158 -7.16 15.78 -8.56
CA ASN A 158 -6.00 15.21 -7.85
C ASN A 158 -4.70 15.91 -8.23
N ARG A 159 -4.54 16.34 -9.50
CA ARG A 159 -3.36 17.11 -9.94
C ARG A 159 -3.25 18.43 -9.19
N VAL A 160 -4.35 19.16 -9.06
CA VAL A 160 -4.39 20.43 -8.31
C VAL A 160 -4.14 20.18 -6.83
N GLN A 161 -4.80 19.19 -6.23
CA GLN A 161 -4.63 18.86 -4.80
C GLN A 161 -3.18 18.47 -4.49
N PHE A 162 -2.61 17.53 -5.22
CA PHE A 162 -1.24 17.07 -4.98
C PHE A 162 -0.20 18.15 -5.31
N GLY A 163 -0.47 18.98 -6.33
CA GLY A 163 0.33 20.16 -6.61
C GLY A 163 0.37 21.15 -5.45
N ALA A 164 -0.79 21.45 -4.87
CA ALA A 164 -0.91 22.33 -3.70
C ALA A 164 -0.21 21.73 -2.45
N GLU A 165 -0.40 20.42 -2.21
CA GLU A 165 0.28 19.71 -1.11
C GLU A 165 1.80 19.73 -1.27
N ASN A 166 2.30 19.44 -2.46
CA ASN A 166 3.73 19.48 -2.76
C ASN A 166 4.31 20.90 -2.68
N GLY A 167 3.55 21.90 -3.13
CA GLY A 167 3.92 23.31 -3.00
C GLY A 167 4.03 23.75 -1.54
N TYR A 168 3.07 23.37 -0.71
CA TYR A 168 3.12 23.62 0.73
C TYR A 168 4.36 22.96 1.38
N ARG A 169 4.64 21.69 1.05
CA ARG A 169 5.84 21.00 1.57
C ARG A 169 7.13 21.69 1.15
N TRP A 170 7.20 22.12 -0.11
CA TRP A 170 8.34 22.88 -0.59
C TRP A 170 8.55 24.19 0.21
N LEU A 171 7.49 24.94 0.48
CA LEU A 171 7.54 26.14 1.30
C LEU A 171 7.99 25.86 2.75
N THR A 172 7.66 24.69 3.28
CA THR A 172 8.05 24.27 4.64
C THR A 172 9.38 23.50 4.66
N ARG A 173 10.15 23.49 3.55
CA ARG A 173 11.44 22.79 3.40
C ARG A 173 11.35 21.30 3.72
N ASN A 174 10.24 20.68 3.35
CA ASN A 174 10.07 19.23 3.44
C ASN A 174 10.23 18.63 2.03
N ASP A 175 11.14 17.66 1.87
CA ASP A 175 11.48 17.06 0.58
C ASP A 175 10.55 15.91 0.16
N PHE A 176 9.65 15.47 1.05
CA PHE A 176 8.66 14.45 0.67
C PHE A 176 7.71 14.96 -0.41
N ARG A 177 7.51 14.13 -1.44
CA ARG A 177 6.59 14.45 -2.55
C ARG A 177 5.57 13.34 -2.75
N THR A 178 4.37 13.73 -3.16
CA THR A 178 3.35 12.82 -3.68
C THR A 178 3.26 12.94 -5.19
N PHE A 179 3.07 11.79 -5.85
CA PHE A 179 3.12 11.66 -7.30
C PHE A 179 1.79 11.14 -7.86
N ILE A 180 1.47 11.58 -9.08
CA ILE A 180 0.45 10.96 -9.92
C ILE A 180 1.19 10.35 -11.11
N HIS A 181 1.55 9.09 -10.96
CA HIS A 181 2.26 8.34 -12.00
C HIS A 181 1.32 8.00 -13.16
N PRO A 182 1.85 7.83 -14.39
CA PRO A 182 1.04 7.45 -15.54
C PRO A 182 0.47 6.02 -15.38
N PRO A 183 -0.88 5.84 -15.37
CA PRO A 183 -1.49 4.54 -15.08
C PRO A 183 -1.04 3.41 -16.02
N GLU A 184 -0.92 3.69 -17.32
CA GLU A 184 -0.48 2.70 -18.29
C GLU A 184 0.96 2.23 -18.06
N GLN A 185 1.84 3.12 -17.57
CA GLN A 185 3.22 2.76 -17.28
C GLN A 185 3.32 1.92 -15.99
N MET A 186 2.51 2.23 -14.98
CA MET A 186 2.39 1.41 -13.78
C MET A 186 1.91 0.00 -14.10
N ILE A 187 0.89 -0.12 -14.96
CA ILE A 187 0.41 -1.41 -15.44
C ILE A 187 1.51 -2.17 -16.21
N ARG A 188 2.27 -1.49 -17.07
CA ARG A 188 3.39 -2.13 -17.78
C ARG A 188 4.46 -2.67 -16.82
N ALA A 189 4.86 -1.90 -15.82
CA ALA A 189 5.81 -2.36 -14.80
C ALA A 189 5.30 -3.59 -14.04
N ALA A 190 4.03 -3.58 -13.62
CA ALA A 190 3.43 -4.73 -12.95
C ALA A 190 3.33 -5.98 -13.84
N LYS A 191 3.08 -5.81 -15.15
CA LYS A 191 2.99 -6.93 -16.13
C LYS A 191 4.35 -7.56 -16.48
N ALA A 192 5.45 -6.87 -16.25
CA ALA A 192 6.79 -7.33 -16.64
C ALA A 192 7.17 -8.71 -16.07
N ASN A 193 6.51 -9.15 -14.99
CA ASN A 193 6.72 -10.45 -14.35
C ASN A 193 5.64 -11.51 -14.69
N GLY A 194 5.02 -11.41 -15.85
CA GLY A 194 4.06 -12.43 -16.34
C GLY A 194 2.66 -12.30 -15.72
N MET A 195 2.33 -11.16 -15.12
CA MET A 195 0.98 -10.91 -14.61
C MET A 195 0.07 -10.30 -15.68
N ALA A 196 -1.22 -10.61 -15.62
CA ALA A 196 -2.26 -10.06 -16.50
C ALA A 196 -3.25 -9.20 -15.68
N VAL A 197 -3.65 -8.04 -16.22
CA VAL A 197 -4.70 -7.24 -15.59
C VAL A 197 -6.04 -7.95 -15.73
N THR A 198 -6.68 -8.25 -14.62
CA THR A 198 -8.00 -8.90 -14.55
C THR A 198 -9.05 -8.07 -13.84
N PHE A 199 -8.63 -6.98 -13.19
CA PHE A 199 -9.55 -6.07 -12.51
C PHE A 199 -9.06 -4.62 -12.61
N GLN A 200 -9.98 -3.73 -12.93
CA GLN A 200 -9.77 -2.28 -12.83
C GLN A 200 -11.04 -1.63 -12.29
N ARG A 201 -10.88 -0.78 -11.30
CA ARG A 201 -11.94 0.03 -10.75
C ARG A 201 -11.51 1.50 -10.76
N HIS A 202 -12.19 2.28 -11.57
CA HIS A 202 -11.98 3.72 -11.61
C HIS A 202 -12.91 4.41 -10.62
N ALA A 203 -12.36 5.34 -9.85
CA ALA A 203 -13.12 6.16 -8.92
C ALA A 203 -12.62 7.61 -8.98
N ARG A 204 -13.40 8.53 -8.38
CA ARG A 204 -13.04 9.94 -8.39
C ARG A 204 -11.67 10.22 -7.76
N ASP A 205 -11.37 9.56 -6.67
CA ASP A 205 -10.19 9.86 -5.84
C ASP A 205 -9.06 8.85 -6.07
N TRP A 206 -9.38 7.54 -6.05
CA TRP A 206 -8.41 6.46 -6.08
C TRP A 206 -8.87 5.33 -7.00
N ASP A 207 -8.04 4.99 -7.95
CA ASP A 207 -8.21 3.82 -8.80
C ASP A 207 -7.61 2.57 -8.12
N VAL A 208 -8.15 1.41 -8.47
CA VAL A 208 -7.65 0.11 -8.02
C VAL A 208 -7.39 -0.75 -9.25
N VAL A 209 -6.21 -1.36 -9.29
CA VAL A 209 -5.79 -2.28 -10.36
C VAL A 209 -5.44 -3.62 -9.73
N GLY A 210 -6.02 -4.70 -10.25
CA GLY A 210 -5.77 -6.07 -9.87
C GLY A 210 -5.21 -6.87 -11.05
N LEU A 211 -4.18 -7.65 -10.77
CA LEU A 211 -3.50 -8.53 -11.72
C LEU A 211 -3.44 -9.95 -11.16
N THR A 212 -3.48 -10.94 -12.05
CA THR A 212 -3.32 -12.36 -11.71
C THR A 212 -2.29 -13.01 -12.63
N ARG A 213 -1.72 -14.13 -12.17
CA ARG A 213 -0.89 -15.02 -13.01
C ARG A 213 -1.77 -16.00 -13.74
#